data_59bab39a59a98dcd4c24d8a4247b1d3e
#
_entry.id   59bab39a59a98dcd4c24d8a4247b1d3e
#
_cell.length_a   1.000
_cell.length_b   1.000
_cell.length_c   1.000
_cell.angle_alpha   90.00
_cell.angle_beta   90.00
_cell.angle_gamma   90.00
#
_symmetry.space_group_name_H-M   'P 1'
#
loop_
_entity.id
_entity.type
_entity.pdbx_description
1 polymer ?
#
loop_
_entity_poly.entity_id
_entity_poly.type
_entity_poly.pdbx_seq_one_letter_code
_entity_poly.pdbx_strand_id
1 'polypeptide(L)'
;MGVYIANADLPSYAELRRFKEHATVLLVSGVFILLAASMNLETLALLDARAAIFVVVTILLVRPLKVLLSLIGTKLPLKERLLVAFTGPRGVVLVAVAGLFGDRLVQAGVEDAAGVSALAFALVAGTVVLHGFTLKPFAHALGLTASTTPGVLIVGGNRWSVELGKILTKLEVPVMISD
;
A
#
# COMPACT_ATOMS: atom_id res chain seq x y z
N MET A 1 -1.77 -5.63 21.41
CA MET A 1 -1.80 -7.02 20.95
C MET A 1 -0.60 -7.37 20.04
N GLY A 2 -0.30 -6.64 18.97
CA GLY A 2 0.84 -6.93 18.05
C GLY A 2 2.21 -6.98 18.73
N VAL A 3 2.48 -6.03 19.64
CA VAL A 3 3.75 -6.00 20.40
C VAL A 3 3.90 -7.22 21.30
N TYR A 4 2.81 -7.67 21.92
CA TYR A 4 2.82 -8.86 22.76
C TYR A 4 3.13 -10.14 21.95
N ILE A 5 2.49 -10.29 20.79
CA ILE A 5 2.71 -11.44 19.90
C ILE A 5 4.14 -11.43 19.32
N ALA A 6 4.68 -10.25 19.01
CA ALA A 6 6.03 -10.11 18.47
C ALA A 6 7.13 -10.47 19.49
N ASN A 7 6.84 -10.38 20.79
CA ASN A 7 7.76 -10.71 21.88
C ASN A 7 7.43 -12.04 22.58
N ALA A 8 6.43 -12.76 22.13
CA ALA A 8 6.07 -14.08 22.66
C ALA A 8 6.81 -15.17 21.88
N ASP A 9 7.51 -16.05 22.58
CA ASP A 9 8.13 -17.25 22.01
C ASP A 9 7.05 -18.25 21.60
N LEU A 10 6.56 -18.12 20.37
CA LEU A 10 5.56 -19.04 19.80
C LEU A 10 6.24 -20.06 18.89
N PRO A 11 6.14 -21.36 19.17
CA PRO A 11 6.87 -22.40 18.46
C PRO A 11 6.53 -22.52 16.95
N SER A 12 5.45 -21.92 16.46
CA SER A 12 5.03 -21.97 15.05
C SER A 12 4.70 -20.59 14.46
N TYR A 13 5.39 -19.54 14.93
CA TYR A 13 5.13 -18.16 14.47
C TYR A 13 5.26 -17.99 12.95
N ALA A 14 6.21 -18.67 12.32
CA ALA A 14 6.43 -18.57 10.88
C ALA A 14 5.26 -19.15 10.06
N GLU A 15 4.68 -20.27 10.49
CA GLU A 15 3.52 -20.90 9.84
C GLU A 15 2.26 -20.04 10.04
N LEU A 16 2.04 -19.56 11.26
CA LEU A 16 0.93 -18.68 11.59
C LEU A 16 0.99 -17.39 10.77
N ARG A 17 2.19 -16.83 10.57
CA ARG A 17 2.41 -15.64 9.74
C ARG A 17 2.05 -15.91 8.29
N ARG A 18 2.52 -17.00 7.70
CA ARG A 18 2.20 -17.38 6.32
C ARG A 18 0.70 -17.60 6.12
N PHE A 19 0.07 -18.33 7.05
CA PHE A 19 -1.38 -18.54 7.01
C PHE A 19 -2.13 -17.20 7.04
N LYS A 20 -1.76 -16.30 7.96
CA LYS A 20 -2.37 -14.97 8.08
C LYS A 20 -2.18 -14.15 6.80
N GLU A 21 -1.02 -14.17 6.17
CA GLU A 21 -0.74 -13.46 4.93
C GLU A 21 -1.66 -13.95 3.80
N HIS A 22 -1.78 -15.26 3.59
CA HIS A 22 -2.68 -15.81 2.57
C HIS A 22 -4.16 -15.57 2.89
N ALA A 23 -4.57 -15.77 4.13
CA ALA A 23 -5.94 -15.51 4.56
C ALA A 23 -6.31 -14.01 4.37
N THR A 24 -5.39 -13.10 4.68
CA THR A 24 -5.60 -11.67 4.47
C THR A 24 -5.81 -11.34 3.00
N VAL A 25 -4.99 -11.89 2.10
CA VAL A 25 -5.15 -11.67 0.65
C VAL A 25 -6.51 -12.16 0.17
N LEU A 26 -6.93 -13.36 0.57
CA LEU A 26 -8.23 -13.91 0.19
C LEU A 26 -9.39 -13.08 0.72
N LEU A 27 -9.36 -12.72 2.01
CA LEU A 27 -10.41 -11.93 2.64
C LEU A 27 -10.52 -10.54 2.05
N VAL A 28 -9.38 -9.85 1.86
CA VAL A 28 -9.37 -8.50 1.27
C VAL A 28 -9.86 -8.54 -0.17
N SER A 29 -9.40 -9.51 -0.97
CA SER A 29 -9.88 -9.68 -2.35
C SER A 29 -11.38 -9.98 -2.39
N GLY A 30 -11.87 -10.88 -1.53
CA GLY A 30 -13.30 -11.19 -1.42
C GLY A 30 -14.14 -9.96 -1.06
N VAL A 31 -13.69 -9.18 -0.08
CA VAL A 31 -14.39 -7.94 0.31
C VAL A 31 -14.41 -6.92 -0.84
N PHE A 32 -13.29 -6.75 -1.58
CA PHE A 32 -13.28 -5.86 -2.74
C PHE A 32 -14.23 -6.30 -3.85
N ILE A 33 -14.31 -7.61 -4.12
CA ILE A 33 -15.24 -8.16 -5.11
C ILE A 33 -16.69 -7.92 -4.67
N LEU A 34 -17.02 -8.19 -3.39
CA LEU A 34 -18.36 -7.95 -2.85
C LEU A 34 -18.73 -6.46 -2.89
N LEU A 35 -17.82 -5.58 -2.53
CA LEU A 35 -18.04 -4.14 -2.60
C LEU A 35 -18.21 -3.67 -4.05
N ALA A 36 -17.43 -4.17 -4.98
CA ALA A 36 -17.58 -3.86 -6.39
C ALA A 36 -18.94 -4.37 -6.95
N ALA A 37 -19.35 -5.57 -6.53
CA ALA A 37 -20.63 -6.15 -6.93
C ALA A 37 -21.84 -5.43 -6.31
N SER A 38 -21.70 -4.85 -5.13
CA SER A 38 -22.77 -4.06 -4.47
C SER A 38 -22.94 -2.66 -5.05
N MET A 39 -22.01 -2.18 -5.86
CA MET A 39 -22.08 -0.87 -6.49
C MET A 39 -23.02 -0.90 -7.70
N ASN A 40 -24.10 -0.14 -7.64
CA ASN A 40 -24.98 0.09 -8.78
C ASN A 40 -24.39 1.20 -9.66
N LEU A 41 -24.53 1.02 -10.99
CA LEU A 41 -24.14 2.04 -11.97
C LEU A 41 -24.88 3.38 -11.75
N GLU A 42 -26.11 3.32 -11.24
CA GLU A 42 -26.89 4.50 -10.84
C GLU A 42 -26.20 5.29 -9.71
N THR A 43 -25.63 4.59 -8.74
CA THR A 43 -24.89 5.24 -7.63
C THR A 43 -23.59 5.88 -8.11
N LEU A 44 -22.95 5.27 -9.10
CA LEU A 44 -21.77 5.87 -9.76
C LEU A 44 -22.13 7.08 -10.63
N ALA A 45 -23.34 7.10 -11.21
CA ALA A 45 -23.83 8.25 -11.97
C ALA A 45 -24.11 9.48 -11.07
N LEU A 46 -24.27 9.30 -9.76
CA LEU A 46 -24.34 10.39 -8.79
C LEU A 46 -22.98 11.11 -8.57
N LEU A 47 -21.88 10.54 -9.09
CA LEU A 47 -20.57 11.16 -9.04
C LEU A 47 -20.48 12.29 -10.07
N ASP A 48 -20.90 13.45 -9.63
CA ASP A 48 -20.82 14.70 -10.39
C ASP A 48 -19.36 15.12 -10.62
N ALA A 49 -19.13 16.04 -11.55
CA ALA A 49 -17.79 16.60 -11.80
C ALA A 49 -17.13 17.13 -10.53
N ARG A 50 -17.90 17.65 -9.58
CA ARG A 50 -17.42 18.10 -8.27
C ARG A 50 -16.84 16.94 -7.44
N ALA A 51 -17.52 15.80 -7.45
CA ALA A 51 -17.05 14.58 -6.79
C ALA A 51 -15.76 14.07 -7.40
N ALA A 52 -15.64 14.07 -8.73
CA ALA A 52 -14.42 13.70 -9.42
C ALA A 52 -13.25 14.63 -9.07
N ILE A 53 -13.48 15.94 -9.06
CA ILE A 53 -12.47 16.92 -8.64
C ILE A 53 -12.05 16.69 -7.19
N PHE A 54 -13.00 16.46 -6.29
CA PHE A 54 -12.71 16.15 -4.89
C PHE A 54 -11.82 14.92 -4.73
N VAL A 55 -12.10 13.85 -5.45
CA VAL A 55 -11.29 12.61 -5.45
C VAL A 55 -9.89 12.90 -5.96
N VAL A 56 -9.75 13.56 -7.10
CA VAL A 56 -8.46 13.92 -7.70
C VAL A 56 -7.64 14.81 -6.78
N VAL A 57 -8.22 15.87 -6.24
CA VAL A 57 -7.55 16.80 -5.30
C VAL A 57 -7.12 16.06 -4.04
N THR A 58 -7.98 15.18 -3.51
CA THR A 58 -7.67 14.40 -2.31
C THR A 58 -6.49 13.44 -2.53
N ILE A 59 -6.41 12.82 -3.70
CA ILE A 59 -5.34 11.87 -4.04
C ILE A 59 -4.02 12.61 -4.35
N LEU A 60 -4.08 13.64 -5.18
CA LEU A 60 -2.88 14.28 -5.73
C LEU A 60 -2.32 15.43 -4.89
N LEU A 61 -3.16 16.10 -4.09
CA LEU A 61 -2.74 17.25 -3.28
C LEU A 61 -2.81 16.99 -1.78
N VAL A 62 -3.99 16.63 -1.26
CA VAL A 62 -4.21 16.54 0.19
C VAL A 62 -3.31 15.48 0.80
N ARG A 63 -3.17 14.33 0.16
CA ARG A 63 -2.37 13.24 0.68
C ARG A 63 -0.86 13.50 0.62
N PRO A 64 -0.26 13.84 -0.53
CA PRO A 64 1.16 14.19 -0.57
C PRO A 64 1.51 15.31 0.39
N LEU A 65 0.68 16.34 0.47
CA LEU A 65 0.89 17.47 1.38
C LEU A 65 0.94 17.02 2.84
N LYS A 66 -0.03 16.21 3.30
CA LYS A 66 -0.05 15.69 4.66
C LYS A 66 1.20 14.87 4.99
N VAL A 67 1.60 13.97 4.09
CA VAL A 67 2.77 13.11 4.30
C VAL A 67 4.05 13.94 4.29
N LEU A 68 4.21 14.88 3.36
CA LEU A 68 5.38 15.74 3.31
C LEU A 68 5.49 16.63 4.56
N LEU A 69 4.37 17.17 5.04
CA LEU A 69 4.33 17.94 6.28
C LEU A 69 4.73 17.08 7.49
N SER A 70 4.25 15.84 7.56
CA SER A 70 4.58 14.94 8.68
C SER A 70 6.03 14.45 8.64
N LEU A 71 6.68 14.47 7.47
CA LEU A 71 8.07 14.10 7.29
C LEU A 71 9.06 15.28 7.42
N ILE A 72 8.58 16.48 7.75
CA ILE A 72 9.43 17.62 8.05
C ILE A 72 10.27 17.30 9.29
N GLY A 73 11.58 17.50 9.18
CA GLY A 73 12.53 17.19 10.27
C GLY A 73 13.06 15.76 10.28
N THR A 74 12.58 14.87 9.40
CA THR A 74 13.18 13.53 9.27
C THR A 74 14.47 13.59 8.43
N LYS A 75 15.38 12.64 8.66
CA LYS A 75 16.64 12.53 7.89
C LYS A 75 16.47 11.82 6.53
N LEU A 76 15.25 11.54 6.11
CA LEU A 76 14.97 10.85 4.86
C LEU A 76 15.30 11.76 3.65
N PRO A 77 15.94 11.24 2.60
CA PRO A 77 16.16 11.99 1.37
C PRO A 77 14.85 12.35 0.67
N LEU A 78 14.83 13.48 -0.04
CA LEU A 78 13.62 14.01 -0.70
C LEU A 78 12.95 13.00 -1.65
N LYS A 79 13.75 12.19 -2.35
CA LYS A 79 13.25 11.18 -3.27
C LYS A 79 12.39 10.12 -2.56
N GLU A 80 12.86 9.66 -1.39
CA GLU A 80 12.13 8.70 -0.57
C GLU A 80 10.88 9.33 0.03
N ARG A 81 10.95 10.59 0.49
CA ARG A 81 9.77 11.32 0.98
C ARG A 81 8.70 11.45 -0.09
N LEU A 82 9.09 11.77 -1.33
CA LEU A 82 8.17 11.85 -2.46
C LEU A 82 7.54 10.50 -2.76
N LEU A 83 8.34 9.41 -2.77
CA LEU A 83 7.81 8.07 -2.98
C LEU A 83 6.77 7.72 -1.91
N VAL A 84 7.08 7.93 -0.63
CA VAL A 84 6.15 7.67 0.49
C VAL A 84 4.92 8.56 0.39
N ALA A 85 5.07 9.83 0.03
CA ALA A 85 3.97 10.78 -0.11
C ALA A 85 2.96 10.36 -1.19
N PHE A 86 3.46 9.83 -2.31
CA PHE A 86 2.62 9.32 -3.39
C PHE A 86 2.20 7.86 -3.21
N THR A 87 2.83 7.10 -2.32
CA THR A 87 2.47 5.70 -2.06
C THR A 87 1.46 5.61 -0.93
N GLY A 88 0.28 5.15 -1.23
CA GLY A 88 -0.65 4.86 -0.16
C GLY A 88 -2.07 4.63 -0.64
N PRO A 89 -2.33 3.41 -1.11
CA PRO A 89 -3.69 3.00 -1.39
C PRO A 89 -4.54 3.11 -0.13
N ARG A 90 -5.78 3.54 -0.28
CA ARG A 90 -6.73 3.58 0.82
C ARG A 90 -7.33 2.20 1.02
N GLY A 91 -7.54 1.84 2.28
CA GLY A 91 -8.04 0.51 2.62
C GLY A 91 -9.55 0.38 2.44
N VAL A 92 -10.01 -0.85 2.29
CA VAL A 92 -11.42 -1.27 2.19
C VAL A 92 -12.26 -0.81 3.38
N VAL A 93 -11.65 -0.63 4.54
CA VAL A 93 -12.32 -0.14 5.76
C VAL A 93 -12.99 1.22 5.54
N LEU A 94 -12.38 2.09 4.72
CA LEU A 94 -12.98 3.38 4.38
C LEU A 94 -14.34 3.20 3.69
N VAL A 95 -14.44 2.27 2.73
CA VAL A 95 -15.70 2.00 2.01
C VAL A 95 -16.74 1.38 2.92
N ALA A 96 -16.34 0.41 3.74
CA ALA A 96 -17.25 -0.26 4.67
C ALA A 96 -17.82 0.72 5.71
N VAL A 97 -16.97 1.56 6.29
CA VAL A 97 -17.39 2.58 7.27
C VAL A 97 -18.25 3.64 6.60
N ALA A 98 -17.85 4.15 5.45
CA ALA A 98 -18.62 5.15 4.70
C ALA A 98 -19.99 4.62 4.26
N GLY A 99 -20.09 3.34 3.85
CA GLY A 99 -21.35 2.68 3.55
C GLY A 99 -22.27 2.67 4.75
N LEU A 100 -21.78 2.16 5.89
CA LEU A 100 -22.57 2.09 7.12
C LEU A 100 -23.05 3.48 7.59
N PHE A 101 -22.18 4.48 7.54
CA PHE A 101 -22.55 5.85 7.92
C PHE A 101 -23.46 6.51 6.91
N GLY A 102 -23.25 6.29 5.61
CA GLY A 102 -24.12 6.79 4.55
C GLY A 102 -25.55 6.31 4.74
N ASP A 103 -25.75 4.99 4.93
CA ASP A 103 -27.06 4.40 5.16
C ASP A 103 -27.74 4.96 6.43
N ARG A 104 -26.98 5.14 7.51
CA ARG A 104 -27.49 5.72 8.75
C ARG A 104 -27.91 7.18 8.58
N LEU A 105 -27.16 7.97 7.83
CA LEU A 105 -27.47 9.36 7.55
C LEU A 105 -28.71 9.51 6.65
N VAL A 106 -28.87 8.64 5.67
CA VAL A 106 -30.08 8.59 4.82
C VAL A 106 -31.31 8.28 5.69
N GLN A 107 -31.20 7.30 6.59
CA GLN A 107 -32.28 6.98 7.54
C GLN A 107 -32.62 8.14 8.48
N ALA A 108 -31.62 8.99 8.80
CA ALA A 108 -31.78 10.19 9.59
C ALA A 108 -32.33 11.41 8.80
N GLY A 109 -32.64 11.25 7.51
CA GLY A 109 -33.22 12.28 6.66
C GLY A 109 -32.23 13.21 5.96
N VAL A 110 -30.95 12.84 5.89
CA VAL A 110 -29.92 13.60 5.17
C VAL A 110 -29.88 13.12 3.73
N GLU A 111 -30.52 13.83 2.81
CA GLU A 111 -30.68 13.43 1.39
C GLU A 111 -29.35 13.26 0.65
N ASP A 112 -28.36 14.12 0.91
CA ASP A 112 -27.04 14.08 0.27
C ASP A 112 -26.14 12.92 0.72
N ALA A 113 -26.54 12.20 1.77
CA ALA A 113 -25.73 11.12 2.34
C ALA A 113 -25.65 9.88 1.44
N ALA A 114 -26.55 9.71 0.48
CA ALA A 114 -26.50 8.61 -0.49
C ALA A 114 -25.20 8.61 -1.33
N GLY A 115 -24.61 9.78 -1.57
CA GLY A 115 -23.36 9.93 -2.30
C GLY A 115 -22.09 9.56 -1.52
N VAL A 116 -22.15 9.44 -0.19
CA VAL A 116 -20.99 9.20 0.67
C VAL A 116 -20.32 7.86 0.36
N SER A 117 -21.11 6.81 0.20
CA SER A 117 -20.63 5.47 -0.14
C SER A 117 -19.97 5.43 -1.51
N ALA A 118 -20.58 6.08 -2.51
CA ALA A 118 -20.06 6.18 -3.87
C ALA A 118 -18.73 6.95 -3.90
N LEU A 119 -18.63 8.07 -3.19
CA LEU A 119 -17.42 8.86 -3.05
C LEU A 119 -16.28 8.06 -2.40
N ALA A 120 -16.57 7.35 -1.33
CA ALA A 120 -15.58 6.51 -0.64
C ALA A 120 -15.09 5.39 -1.55
N PHE A 121 -15.98 4.74 -2.27
CA PHE A 121 -15.63 3.71 -3.24
C PHE A 121 -14.76 4.27 -4.37
N ALA A 122 -15.18 5.38 -4.99
CA ALA A 122 -14.42 6.03 -6.06
C ALA A 122 -13.02 6.43 -5.59
N LEU A 123 -12.89 6.92 -4.35
CA LEU A 123 -11.62 7.28 -3.76
C LEU A 123 -10.71 6.06 -3.55
N VAL A 124 -11.27 4.95 -3.05
CA VAL A 124 -10.49 3.71 -2.84
C VAL A 124 -10.12 3.09 -4.18
N ALA A 125 -11.07 2.91 -5.09
CA ALA A 125 -10.81 2.36 -6.42
C ALA A 125 -9.81 3.21 -7.20
N GLY A 126 -9.98 4.53 -7.20
CA GLY A 126 -9.06 5.47 -7.82
C GLY A 126 -7.64 5.38 -7.26
N THR A 127 -7.48 5.26 -5.93
CA THR A 127 -6.16 5.10 -5.33
C THR A 127 -5.53 3.75 -5.65
N VAL A 128 -6.28 2.66 -5.66
CA VAL A 128 -5.77 1.32 -5.98
C VAL A 128 -5.32 1.26 -7.44
N VAL A 129 -6.15 1.73 -8.37
CA VAL A 129 -5.81 1.76 -9.79
C VAL A 129 -4.61 2.66 -10.05
N LEU A 130 -4.64 3.89 -9.54
CA LEU A 130 -3.54 4.83 -9.73
C LEU A 130 -2.22 4.26 -9.23
N HIS A 131 -2.16 3.78 -7.99
CA HIS A 131 -0.92 3.26 -7.41
C HIS A 131 -0.49 1.93 -8.03
N GLY A 132 -1.43 1.07 -8.43
CA GLY A 132 -1.14 -0.18 -9.12
C GLY A 132 -0.35 0.04 -10.42
N PHE A 133 -0.72 1.06 -11.19
CA PHE A 133 -0.04 1.36 -12.46
C PHE A 133 1.12 2.34 -12.34
N THR A 134 1.10 3.28 -11.38
CA THR A 134 2.07 4.38 -11.34
C THR A 134 3.22 4.16 -10.37
N LEU A 135 3.08 3.29 -9.37
CA LEU A 135 4.09 3.13 -8.32
C LEU A 135 5.45 2.66 -8.87
N LYS A 136 5.44 1.63 -9.72
CA LYS A 136 6.67 1.08 -10.30
C LYS A 136 7.40 2.09 -11.20
N PRO A 137 6.76 2.71 -12.21
CA PRO A 137 7.42 3.73 -13.04
C PRO A 137 7.84 4.96 -12.23
N PHE A 138 7.08 5.35 -11.22
CA PHE A 138 7.44 6.48 -10.35
C PHE A 138 8.67 6.17 -9.48
N ALA A 139 8.75 4.99 -8.86
CA ALA A 139 9.94 4.54 -8.13
C ALA A 139 11.18 4.47 -9.05
N HIS A 140 10.99 4.03 -10.29
CA HIS A 140 12.06 3.99 -11.29
C HIS A 140 12.54 5.40 -11.67
N ALA A 141 11.63 6.34 -11.90
CA ALA A 141 11.95 7.73 -12.22
C ALA A 141 12.69 8.45 -11.07
N LEU A 142 12.42 8.07 -9.82
CA LEU A 142 13.13 8.58 -8.65
C LEU A 142 14.50 7.90 -8.43
N GLY A 143 14.82 6.84 -9.18
CA GLY A 143 16.03 6.06 -9.00
C GLY A 143 16.06 5.25 -7.69
N LEU A 144 14.88 4.88 -7.18
CA LEU A 144 14.71 4.12 -5.94
C LEU A 144 14.43 2.63 -6.19
N THR A 145 14.55 2.19 -7.43
CA THR A 145 14.50 0.77 -7.75
C THR A 145 15.85 0.12 -7.46
N ALA A 146 15.83 -1.09 -6.89
CA ALA A 146 17.05 -1.86 -6.72
C ALA A 146 17.76 -1.99 -8.08
N SER A 147 19.08 -1.86 -8.08
CA SER A 147 19.88 -2.10 -9.28
C SER A 147 19.55 -3.50 -9.82
N THR A 148 19.33 -3.58 -11.12
CA THR A 148 18.96 -4.82 -11.80
C THR A 148 20.09 -5.85 -11.85
N THR A 149 21.25 -5.54 -11.33
CA THR A 149 22.36 -6.50 -11.17
C THR A 149 22.01 -7.45 -10.04
N PRO A 150 21.64 -8.71 -10.34
CA PRO A 150 21.38 -9.69 -9.31
C PRO A 150 22.65 -9.92 -8.51
N GLY A 151 22.62 -9.59 -7.23
CA GLY A 151 23.69 -9.90 -6.29
C GLY A 151 23.51 -11.28 -5.69
N VAL A 152 24.60 -11.87 -5.20
CA VAL A 152 24.61 -13.14 -4.50
C VAL A 152 24.69 -12.88 -2.99
N LEU A 153 23.70 -13.38 -2.25
CA LEU A 153 23.75 -13.41 -0.79
C LEU A 153 24.26 -14.80 -0.36
N ILE A 154 25.42 -14.82 0.31
CA ILE A 154 26.00 -16.04 0.87
C ILE A 154 25.69 -16.02 2.38
N VAL A 155 24.97 -17.03 2.86
CA VAL A 155 24.65 -17.19 4.28
C VAL A 155 25.67 -18.17 4.87
N GLY A 156 26.39 -17.71 5.89
CA GLY A 156 27.44 -18.47 6.56
C GLY A 156 28.85 -18.00 6.18
N GLY A 157 29.58 -17.46 7.18
CA GLY A 157 30.92 -16.85 7.03
C GLY A 157 32.08 -17.83 7.12
N ASN A 158 32.05 -18.96 6.40
CA ASN A 158 33.18 -19.90 6.40
C ASN A 158 34.25 -19.48 5.36
N ARG A 159 35.44 -20.10 5.47
CA ARG A 159 36.60 -19.81 4.61
C ARG A 159 36.32 -19.96 3.13
N TRP A 160 35.45 -20.94 2.76
CA TRP A 160 35.05 -21.19 1.39
C TRP A 160 34.11 -20.07 0.87
N SER A 161 33.16 -19.63 1.69
CA SER A 161 32.23 -18.54 1.36
C SER A 161 32.98 -17.23 1.07
N VAL A 162 34.02 -16.95 1.85
CA VAL A 162 34.85 -15.74 1.66
C VAL A 162 35.63 -15.82 0.35
N GLU A 163 36.24 -16.95 0.03
CA GLU A 163 36.96 -17.11 -1.23
C GLU A 163 36.03 -17.06 -2.44
N LEU A 164 34.86 -17.69 -2.37
CA LEU A 164 33.84 -17.59 -3.40
C LEU A 164 33.38 -16.15 -3.59
N GLY A 165 33.13 -15.43 -2.49
CA GLY A 165 32.77 -14.01 -2.53
C GLY A 165 33.82 -13.15 -3.22
N LYS A 166 35.10 -13.37 -2.95
CA LYS A 166 36.20 -12.66 -3.63
C LYS A 166 36.25 -12.92 -5.14
N ILE A 167 36.00 -14.17 -5.55
CA ILE A 167 35.97 -14.54 -6.98
C ILE A 167 34.79 -13.85 -7.67
N LEU A 168 33.60 -13.90 -7.07
CA LEU A 168 32.40 -13.28 -7.62
C LEU A 168 32.53 -11.74 -7.70
N THR A 169 33.15 -11.13 -6.71
CA THR A 169 33.43 -9.67 -6.72
C THR A 169 34.38 -9.28 -7.86
N LYS A 170 35.38 -10.12 -8.18
CA LYS A 170 36.26 -9.91 -9.34
C LYS A 170 35.51 -10.00 -10.68
N LEU A 171 34.39 -10.70 -10.72
CA LEU A 171 33.48 -10.81 -11.86
C LEU A 171 32.38 -9.73 -11.88
N GLU A 172 32.57 -8.66 -11.08
CA GLU A 172 31.61 -7.54 -10.93
C GLU A 172 30.22 -7.96 -10.43
N VAL A 173 30.11 -9.13 -9.80
CA VAL A 173 28.85 -9.57 -9.17
C VAL A 173 28.82 -9.04 -7.73
N PRO A 174 27.82 -8.23 -7.34
CA PRO A 174 27.66 -7.78 -5.98
C PRO A 174 27.46 -8.97 -5.03
N VAL A 175 28.32 -9.11 -4.02
CA VAL A 175 28.24 -10.20 -3.04
C VAL A 175 28.05 -9.63 -1.66
N MET A 176 27.09 -10.17 -0.93
CA MET A 176 26.91 -9.91 0.50
C MET A 176 27.06 -11.23 1.25
N ILE A 177 27.90 -11.23 2.29
CA ILE A 177 28.08 -12.39 3.18
C ILE A 177 27.45 -12.02 4.51
N SER A 178 26.53 -12.85 4.96
CA SER A 178 25.86 -12.72 6.27
C SER A 178 26.14 -13.96 7.11
N ASP A 179 26.49 -13.75 8.37
CA ASP A 179 26.59 -14.81 9.40
C ASP A 179 25.22 -15.14 9.97
#